data_7229fe64f3be77015bd3a29f244aee0c
#
_entry.id   7229fe64f3be77015bd3a29f244aee0c
#
_cell.length_a   1.000
_cell.length_b   1.000
_cell.length_c   1.000
_cell.angle_alpha   90.00
_cell.angle_beta   90.00
_cell.angle_gamma   90.00
#
_symmetry.space_group_name_H-M   'P 1'
#
loop_
_entity.id
_entity.type
_entity.pdbx_description
1 polymer ?
#
loop_
_entity_poly.entity_id
_entity_poly.type
_entity_poly.pdbx_seq_one_letter_code
_entity_poly.pdbx_strand_id
1 'polypeptide(L)'
;MTWTTKILIGALLLVAAAYGVHVFRYKLTVSLPDYPPIEKAVWLEQNWSVKNRDWFHHANQGTLTFSIPYEWFVALEQPVLSIFAAGLLSDPTYLDRYGFIPNSTETEHDKANVLPVGFARGKPIRREDGTPWLNPRTKQPMIGVGLTCAACHTGRLTYNNTTVLIDGGSALTDLGKLRQGLGISVLFTRLLPFRFERFADRVLGPGASSEAKAELRRDLDQTWAKFNVVRKLDQKVAQRSIEEGYARLDALNRIGNTVFALDLKQFDNYVGTSAPVHFPRIWNAPWFDWVQYNGSI
;
A
#
# COMPACT_ATOMS: atom_id res chain seq x y z
N MET A 1 -20.66 -40.35 -27.60
CA MET A 1 -20.87 -38.89 -27.36
C MET A 1 -21.12 -38.24 -28.72
N THR A 2 -22.31 -37.73 -28.93
CA THR A 2 -22.71 -37.13 -30.21
C THR A 2 -21.94 -35.85 -30.50
N TRP A 3 -21.86 -35.46 -31.76
CA TRP A 3 -21.16 -34.20 -32.16
C TRP A 3 -21.79 -32.98 -31.48
N THR A 4 -23.09 -32.95 -31.32
CA THR A 4 -23.84 -31.92 -30.57
C THR A 4 -23.43 -31.85 -29.10
N THR A 5 -23.21 -33.00 -28.44
CA THR A 5 -22.73 -33.03 -27.04
C THR A 5 -21.32 -32.44 -26.90
N LYS A 6 -20.43 -32.70 -27.88
CA LYS A 6 -19.05 -32.13 -27.88
C LYS A 6 -19.09 -30.62 -28.05
N ILE A 7 -19.96 -30.07 -28.94
CA ILE A 7 -20.14 -28.62 -29.13
C ILE A 7 -20.65 -27.95 -27.85
N LEU A 8 -21.66 -28.55 -27.20
CA LEU A 8 -22.25 -28.02 -25.97
C LEU A 8 -21.21 -27.97 -24.82
N ILE A 9 -20.41 -29.02 -24.67
CA ILE A 9 -19.33 -29.05 -23.67
C ILE A 9 -18.27 -27.98 -23.99
N GLY A 10 -17.87 -27.86 -25.25
CA GLY A 10 -16.92 -26.84 -25.68
C GLY A 10 -17.43 -25.41 -25.41
N ALA A 11 -18.70 -25.13 -25.72
CA ALA A 11 -19.31 -23.83 -25.42
C ALA A 11 -19.38 -23.55 -23.91
N LEU A 12 -19.72 -24.55 -23.10
CA LEU A 12 -19.78 -24.42 -21.64
C LEU A 12 -18.39 -24.15 -21.02
N LEU A 13 -17.37 -24.80 -21.55
CA LEU A 13 -15.99 -24.56 -21.12
C LEU A 13 -15.52 -23.16 -21.51
N LEU A 14 -15.88 -22.68 -22.70
CA LEU A 14 -15.57 -21.29 -23.13
C LEU A 14 -16.28 -20.25 -22.25
N VAL A 15 -17.56 -20.45 -21.93
CA VAL A 15 -18.31 -19.59 -21.01
C VAL A 15 -17.70 -19.62 -19.61
N ALA A 16 -17.36 -20.79 -19.10
CA ALA A 16 -16.71 -20.94 -17.80
C ALA A 16 -15.33 -20.27 -17.79
N ALA A 17 -14.55 -20.41 -18.85
CA ALA A 17 -13.26 -19.74 -19.00
C ALA A 17 -13.43 -18.21 -19.10
N ALA A 18 -14.37 -17.72 -19.90
CA ALA A 18 -14.67 -16.28 -20.02
C ALA A 18 -15.16 -15.69 -18.69
N TYR A 19 -16.03 -16.39 -17.98
CA TYR A 19 -16.48 -16.02 -16.64
C TYR A 19 -15.32 -16.04 -15.63
N GLY A 20 -14.47 -17.06 -15.66
CA GLY A 20 -13.25 -17.15 -14.85
C GLY A 20 -12.30 -15.98 -15.09
N VAL A 21 -12.08 -15.62 -16.37
CA VAL A 21 -11.27 -14.44 -16.76
C VAL A 21 -11.93 -13.15 -16.28
N HIS A 22 -13.24 -13.02 -16.40
CA HIS A 22 -13.97 -11.83 -15.94
C HIS A 22 -13.86 -11.66 -14.42
N VAL A 23 -14.16 -12.72 -13.66
CA VAL A 23 -14.04 -12.72 -12.18
C VAL A 23 -12.59 -12.48 -11.75
N PHE A 24 -11.63 -13.08 -12.44
CA PHE A 24 -10.21 -12.90 -12.19
C PHE A 24 -9.80 -11.43 -12.42
N ARG A 25 -10.17 -10.85 -13.56
CA ARG A 25 -9.89 -9.44 -13.86
C ARG A 25 -10.54 -8.52 -12.84
N TYR A 26 -11.79 -8.73 -12.48
CA TYR A 26 -12.52 -7.87 -11.54
C TYR A 26 -11.99 -7.95 -10.11
N LYS A 27 -11.61 -9.14 -9.63
CA LYS A 27 -11.15 -9.36 -8.24
C LYS A 27 -9.64 -9.22 -8.04
N LEU A 28 -8.86 -9.39 -9.10
CA LEU A 28 -7.39 -9.41 -9.05
C LEU A 28 -6.74 -8.27 -9.84
N THR A 29 -7.51 -7.24 -10.20
CA THR A 29 -6.97 -6.00 -10.77
C THR A 29 -7.39 -4.83 -9.90
N VAL A 30 -6.53 -3.83 -9.83
CA VAL A 30 -6.88 -2.54 -9.21
C VAL A 30 -7.15 -1.56 -10.35
N SER A 31 -8.40 -1.09 -10.44
CA SER A 31 -8.74 -0.02 -11.38
C SER A 31 -8.31 1.31 -10.80
N LEU A 32 -7.32 1.92 -11.41
CA LEU A 32 -6.80 3.24 -11.03
C LEU A 32 -7.06 4.23 -12.16
N PRO A 33 -7.36 5.49 -11.84
CA PRO A 33 -7.47 6.54 -12.83
C PRO A 33 -6.11 6.83 -13.47
N ASP A 34 -6.15 7.31 -14.67
CA ASP A 34 -5.00 7.92 -15.32
C ASP A 34 -5.13 9.45 -15.14
N TYR A 35 -4.22 10.02 -14.38
CA TYR A 35 -4.11 11.46 -14.24
C TYR A 35 -3.20 12.02 -15.31
N PRO A 36 -3.48 13.22 -15.84
CA PRO A 36 -2.52 13.89 -16.70
C PRO A 36 -1.24 14.14 -15.89
N PRO A 37 -0.06 14.02 -16.52
CA PRO A 37 1.20 14.26 -15.84
C PRO A 37 1.23 15.69 -15.26
N ILE A 38 1.83 15.82 -14.08
CA ILE A 38 2.06 17.13 -13.47
C ILE A 38 3.17 17.81 -14.25
N GLU A 39 2.85 18.84 -15.03
CA GLU A 39 3.83 19.58 -15.83
C GLU A 39 4.66 20.52 -14.93
N LYS A 40 4.03 21.14 -13.97
CA LYS A 40 4.67 22.06 -13.02
C LYS A 40 4.06 21.89 -11.65
N ALA A 41 4.90 21.61 -10.66
CA ALA A 41 4.50 21.59 -9.25
C ALA A 41 5.13 22.77 -8.51
N VAL A 42 4.36 23.41 -7.65
CA VAL A 42 4.83 24.48 -6.75
C VAL A 42 4.27 24.23 -5.35
N TRP A 43 5.11 24.35 -4.34
CA TRP A 43 4.65 24.31 -2.96
C TRP A 43 4.03 25.65 -2.58
N LEU A 44 2.88 25.62 -1.94
CA LEU A 44 2.30 26.81 -1.34
C LEU A 44 3.29 27.36 -0.29
N GLU A 45 3.51 28.67 -0.32
CA GLU A 45 4.33 29.32 0.70
C GLU A 45 3.56 29.35 2.03
N GLN A 46 4.07 28.66 3.02
CA GLN A 46 3.43 28.49 4.34
C GLN A 46 4.40 28.81 5.48
N ASN A 47 5.50 29.51 5.19
CA ASN A 47 6.58 29.85 6.12
C ASN A 47 7.27 28.62 6.75
N TRP A 48 7.26 27.49 6.05
CA TRP A 48 7.98 26.31 6.47
C TRP A 48 9.39 26.32 5.92
N SER A 49 10.36 25.99 6.76
CA SER A 49 11.69 25.67 6.25
C SER A 49 11.65 24.35 5.48
N VAL A 50 12.57 24.19 4.53
CA VAL A 50 12.75 22.93 3.79
C VAL A 50 12.90 21.75 4.76
N LYS A 51 13.65 21.93 5.86
CA LYS A 51 13.84 20.90 6.89
C LYS A 51 12.53 20.52 7.59
N ASN A 52 11.68 21.49 7.91
CA ASN A 52 10.39 21.22 8.58
C ASN A 52 9.43 20.50 7.65
N ARG A 53 9.42 20.86 6.36
CA ARG A 53 8.62 20.18 5.35
C ARG A 53 9.08 18.74 5.16
N ASP A 54 10.38 18.52 4.99
CA ASP A 54 10.95 17.17 4.89
C ASP A 54 10.61 16.30 6.11
N TRP A 55 10.74 16.88 7.32
CA TRP A 55 10.36 16.19 8.54
C TRP A 55 8.85 15.81 8.54
N PHE A 56 7.96 16.73 8.18
CA PHE A 56 6.52 16.45 8.09
C PHE A 56 6.21 15.35 7.08
N HIS A 57 6.89 15.37 5.94
CA HIS A 57 6.67 14.39 4.87
C HIS A 57 7.12 12.98 5.23
N HIS A 58 8.22 12.84 5.99
CA HIS A 58 8.92 11.56 6.14
C HIS A 58 9.22 11.15 7.58
N ALA A 59 8.80 11.93 8.59
CA ALA A 59 9.03 11.56 9.99
C ALA A 59 8.29 10.30 10.36
N ASN A 60 9.04 9.29 10.79
CA ASN A 60 8.46 8.03 11.25
C ASN A 60 7.68 8.21 12.56
N GLN A 61 6.41 7.89 12.52
CA GLN A 61 5.52 7.93 13.68
C GLN A 61 5.44 6.60 14.44
N GLY A 62 6.34 5.67 14.17
CA GLY A 62 6.36 4.35 14.79
C GLY A 62 5.32 3.37 14.26
N THR A 63 4.59 3.73 13.22
CA THR A 63 3.57 2.87 12.63
C THR A 63 4.14 1.96 11.55
N LEU A 64 3.69 0.71 11.55
CA LEU A 64 3.94 -0.27 10.50
C LEU A 64 2.62 -0.46 9.72
N THR A 65 2.27 0.52 8.90
CA THR A 65 0.96 0.58 8.24
C THR A 65 0.71 -0.61 7.31
N PHE A 66 1.73 -1.13 6.67
CA PHE A 66 1.59 -2.16 5.65
C PHE A 66 1.96 -3.57 6.12
N SER A 67 2.50 -3.72 7.33
CA SER A 67 2.93 -5.00 7.90
C SER A 67 3.91 -5.80 7.02
N ILE A 68 4.72 -5.10 6.22
CA ILE A 68 5.79 -5.66 5.40
C ILE A 68 7.07 -4.84 5.54
N PRO A 69 8.25 -5.43 5.26
CA PRO A 69 9.51 -4.68 5.19
C PRO A 69 9.51 -3.63 4.08
N TYR A 70 10.22 -2.53 4.32
CA TYR A 70 10.51 -1.52 3.30
C TYR A 70 11.19 -2.13 2.07
N GLU A 71 12.17 -3.00 2.29
CA GLU A 71 12.90 -3.70 1.24
C GLU A 71 11.96 -4.52 0.33
N TRP A 72 10.87 -5.06 0.91
CA TRP A 72 9.86 -5.76 0.14
C TRP A 72 8.96 -4.78 -0.63
N PHE A 73 8.54 -3.70 0.03
CA PHE A 73 7.66 -2.71 -0.61
C PHE A 73 8.28 -2.14 -1.88
N VAL A 74 9.59 -1.83 -1.85
CA VAL A 74 10.31 -1.30 -3.01
C VAL A 74 10.73 -2.37 -4.03
N ALA A 75 10.66 -3.65 -3.66
CA ALA A 75 11.01 -4.78 -4.54
C ALA A 75 9.79 -5.40 -5.23
N LEU A 76 8.58 -5.20 -4.70
CA LEU A 76 7.35 -5.74 -5.27
C LEU A 76 7.01 -5.07 -6.61
N GLU A 77 6.52 -5.88 -7.55
CA GLU A 77 6.01 -5.37 -8.84
C GLU A 77 4.55 -4.95 -8.71
N GLN A 78 4.10 -4.08 -9.60
CA GLN A 78 2.71 -3.64 -9.70
C GLN A 78 1.74 -4.84 -9.78
N PRO A 79 0.50 -4.73 -9.29
CA PRO A 79 -0.48 -5.81 -9.25
C PRO A 79 -1.07 -6.12 -10.65
N VAL A 80 -0.19 -6.41 -11.60
CA VAL A 80 -0.53 -6.78 -12.97
C VAL A 80 -0.13 -8.24 -13.19
N LEU A 81 -1.03 -9.02 -13.77
CA LEU A 81 -0.70 -10.39 -14.17
C LEU A 81 0.08 -10.33 -15.48
N SER A 82 1.38 -10.55 -15.39
CA SER A 82 2.30 -10.57 -16.54
C SER A 82 3.40 -11.60 -16.32
N ILE A 83 3.79 -12.28 -17.40
CA ILE A 83 4.98 -13.12 -17.42
C ILE A 83 6.27 -12.28 -17.54
N PHE A 84 6.16 -11.08 -18.12
CA PHE A 84 7.24 -10.11 -18.17
C PHE A 84 7.33 -9.30 -16.88
N ALA A 85 8.45 -8.62 -16.68
CA ALA A 85 8.57 -7.68 -15.56
C ALA A 85 7.53 -6.58 -15.69
N ALA A 86 6.70 -6.43 -14.65
CA ALA A 86 5.88 -5.24 -14.46
C ALA A 86 6.72 -4.14 -13.80
N GLY A 87 6.29 -2.89 -13.90
CA GLY A 87 6.87 -1.80 -13.11
C GLY A 87 6.83 -2.09 -11.61
N LEU A 88 7.60 -1.38 -10.82
CA LEU A 88 7.59 -1.53 -9.36
C LEU A 88 6.32 -0.92 -8.75
N LEU A 89 5.82 -1.54 -7.68
CA LEU A 89 4.71 -1.00 -6.90
C LEU A 89 5.05 0.37 -6.30
N SER A 90 6.32 0.56 -5.92
CA SER A 90 6.87 1.79 -5.35
C SER A 90 7.20 2.87 -6.38
N ASP A 91 6.97 2.63 -7.67
CA ASP A 91 7.19 3.65 -8.71
C ASP A 91 6.37 4.90 -8.38
N PRO A 92 7.00 6.10 -8.31
CA PRO A 92 6.31 7.33 -7.94
C PRO A 92 5.13 7.67 -8.86
N THR A 93 5.26 7.41 -10.15
CA THR A 93 4.18 7.67 -11.12
C THR A 93 3.02 6.68 -10.95
N TYR A 94 3.33 5.44 -10.53
CA TYR A 94 2.32 4.47 -10.20
C TYR A 94 1.61 4.78 -8.88
N LEU A 95 2.36 5.20 -7.85
CA LEU A 95 1.78 5.61 -6.56
C LEU A 95 0.96 6.91 -6.67
N ASP A 96 1.30 7.80 -7.60
CA ASP A 96 0.49 8.98 -7.91
C ASP A 96 -0.93 8.60 -8.34
N ARG A 97 -1.12 7.50 -9.05
CA ARG A 97 -2.46 6.99 -9.41
C ARG A 97 -3.32 6.60 -8.21
N TYR A 98 -2.73 6.36 -7.04
CA TYR A 98 -3.43 6.20 -5.76
C TYR A 98 -3.61 7.53 -5.02
N GLY A 99 -3.20 8.64 -5.62
CA GLY A 99 -3.31 9.97 -5.06
C GLY A 99 -2.11 10.43 -4.22
N PHE A 100 -1.03 9.63 -4.15
CA PHE A 100 0.19 10.05 -3.44
C PHE A 100 0.98 11.04 -4.28
N ILE A 101 1.54 12.04 -3.63
CA ILE A 101 2.36 13.07 -4.28
C ILE A 101 3.77 12.52 -4.43
N PRO A 102 4.33 12.47 -5.66
CA PRO A 102 5.73 12.10 -5.86
C PRO A 102 6.64 12.98 -5.03
N ASN A 103 7.71 12.39 -4.48
CA ASN A 103 8.66 13.12 -3.68
C ASN A 103 9.38 14.17 -4.53
N SER A 104 9.75 15.30 -3.90
CA SER A 104 10.55 16.32 -4.57
C SER A 104 12.02 15.89 -4.61
N THR A 105 12.83 16.57 -5.43
CA THR A 105 14.28 16.38 -5.46
C THR A 105 15.02 17.57 -4.86
N GLU A 106 14.34 18.35 -4.02
CA GLU A 106 14.87 19.59 -3.47
C GLU A 106 15.94 19.36 -2.40
N THR A 107 15.81 18.27 -1.63
CA THR A 107 16.77 17.94 -0.57
C THR A 107 17.55 16.68 -0.89
N GLU A 108 18.70 16.47 -0.23
CA GLU A 108 19.45 15.20 -0.33
C GLU A 108 18.67 14.04 0.28
N HIS A 109 17.83 14.30 1.28
CA HIS A 109 16.92 13.30 1.85
C HIS A 109 15.86 12.90 0.82
N ASP A 110 15.24 13.87 0.14
CA ASP A 110 14.28 13.61 -0.92
C ASP A 110 14.89 12.78 -2.06
N LYS A 111 16.12 13.11 -2.49
CA LYS A 111 16.84 12.33 -3.51
C LYS A 111 17.14 10.90 -3.07
N ALA A 112 17.40 10.67 -1.78
CA ALA A 112 17.67 9.37 -1.21
C ALA A 112 16.38 8.56 -0.93
N ASN A 113 15.23 9.25 -0.82
CA ASN A 113 13.95 8.63 -0.50
C ASN A 113 13.14 8.39 -1.79
N VAL A 114 13.07 7.15 -2.22
CA VAL A 114 12.33 6.76 -3.44
C VAL A 114 10.82 6.70 -3.24
N LEU A 115 10.33 6.91 -2.02
CA LEU A 115 8.90 6.86 -1.72
C LEU A 115 8.26 8.25 -1.77
N PRO A 116 6.95 8.34 -2.09
CA PRO A 116 6.21 9.59 -2.14
C PRO A 116 6.12 10.29 -0.79
N VAL A 117 5.69 11.56 -0.84
CA VAL A 117 5.27 12.31 0.35
C VAL A 117 4.28 11.50 1.18
N GLY A 118 4.51 11.46 2.48
CA GLY A 118 3.66 10.71 3.40
C GLY A 118 4.08 9.27 3.65
N PHE A 119 5.19 8.82 3.08
CA PHE A 119 5.79 7.54 3.43
C PHE A 119 7.02 7.74 4.32
N ALA A 120 7.24 6.82 5.25
CA ALA A 120 8.43 6.81 6.09
C ALA A 120 9.03 5.41 6.21
N ARG A 121 10.36 5.37 6.32
CA ARG A 121 11.08 4.19 6.76
C ARG A 121 10.95 4.10 8.27
N GLY A 122 10.41 2.97 8.74
CA GLY A 122 10.13 2.74 10.14
C GLY A 122 11.34 2.28 10.96
N LYS A 123 11.04 1.66 12.09
CA LYS A 123 12.03 0.95 12.91
C LYS A 123 12.21 -0.48 12.41
N PRO A 124 13.25 -1.20 12.86
CA PRO A 124 13.35 -2.64 12.64
C PRO A 124 12.08 -3.35 13.09
N ILE A 125 11.57 -4.23 12.23
CA ILE A 125 10.32 -4.94 12.47
C ILE A 125 10.58 -6.30 13.15
N ARG A 126 9.56 -6.80 13.82
CA ARG A 126 9.57 -8.09 14.47
C ARG A 126 8.48 -8.99 13.90
N ARG A 127 8.72 -10.28 13.96
CA ARG A 127 7.70 -11.31 13.69
C ARG A 127 6.70 -11.37 14.85
N GLU A 128 5.60 -12.11 14.69
CA GLU A 128 4.59 -12.26 15.74
C GLU A 128 5.11 -12.90 17.02
N ASP A 129 6.14 -13.73 16.91
CA ASP A 129 6.83 -14.37 18.04
C ASP A 129 7.81 -13.42 18.76
N GLY A 130 7.88 -12.17 18.33
CA GLY A 130 8.78 -11.14 18.87
C GLY A 130 10.21 -11.20 18.35
N THR A 131 10.58 -12.20 17.54
CA THR A 131 11.92 -12.29 16.96
C THR A 131 12.14 -11.19 15.92
N PRO A 132 13.38 -10.66 15.79
CA PRO A 132 13.69 -9.71 14.71
C PRO A 132 13.45 -10.32 13.33
N TRP A 133 12.82 -9.57 12.44
CA TRP A 133 12.69 -10.00 11.07
C TRP A 133 13.96 -9.63 10.30
N LEU A 134 14.76 -10.64 10.02
CA LEU A 134 16.07 -10.46 9.38
C LEU A 134 15.99 -10.73 7.89
N ASN A 135 16.79 -9.99 7.12
CA ASN A 135 17.03 -10.34 5.72
C ASN A 135 17.73 -11.71 5.66
N PRO A 136 17.19 -12.68 4.92
CA PRO A 136 17.73 -14.06 4.93
C PRO A 136 19.20 -14.17 4.51
N ARG A 137 19.68 -13.27 3.66
CA ARG A 137 21.07 -13.27 3.19
C ARG A 137 22.00 -12.49 4.10
N THR A 138 21.67 -11.22 4.37
CA THR A 138 22.58 -10.32 5.09
C THR A 138 22.50 -10.48 6.61
N LYS A 139 21.43 -11.13 7.10
CA LYS A 139 21.10 -11.25 8.55
C LYS A 139 20.93 -9.90 9.26
N GLN A 140 20.80 -8.82 8.50
CA GLN A 140 20.48 -7.49 9.06
C GLN A 140 18.97 -7.37 9.32
N PRO A 141 18.56 -6.64 10.38
CA PRO A 141 17.15 -6.35 10.63
C PRO A 141 16.52 -5.62 9.45
N MET A 142 15.37 -6.09 9.00
CA MET A 142 14.57 -5.39 8.00
C MET A 142 13.79 -4.25 8.63
N ILE A 143 13.65 -3.17 7.88
CA ILE A 143 13.00 -1.94 8.32
C ILE A 143 11.53 -1.96 7.89
N GLY A 144 10.63 -1.51 8.76
CA GLY A 144 9.23 -1.35 8.39
C GLY A 144 8.99 -0.16 7.46
N VAL A 145 7.90 -0.20 6.72
CA VAL A 145 7.39 0.93 5.95
C VAL A 145 6.03 1.35 6.50
N GLY A 146 5.83 2.64 6.68
CA GLY A 146 4.60 3.19 7.22
C GLY A 146 4.22 4.50 6.55
N LEU A 147 3.08 5.04 6.96
CA LEU A 147 2.59 6.33 6.54
C LEU A 147 2.83 7.37 7.64
N THR A 148 3.02 8.62 7.22
CA THR A 148 3.09 9.80 8.09
C THR A 148 1.78 10.59 7.99
N CYS A 149 1.63 11.64 8.78
CA CYS A 149 0.50 12.57 8.68
C CYS A 149 0.36 13.13 7.25
N ALA A 150 1.46 13.39 6.57
CA ALA A 150 1.48 13.96 5.24
C ALA A 150 0.77 13.08 4.18
N ALA A 151 0.68 11.76 4.37
CA ALA A 151 -0.04 10.86 3.47
C ALA A 151 -1.53 11.20 3.33
N CYS A 152 -2.14 11.70 4.41
CA CYS A 152 -3.54 12.10 4.46
C CYS A 152 -3.72 13.61 4.48
N HIS A 153 -2.65 14.35 4.81
CA HIS A 153 -2.69 15.80 5.05
C HIS A 153 -1.68 16.59 4.21
N THR A 154 -1.49 16.19 2.95
CA THR A 154 -0.84 17.02 1.94
C THR A 154 -1.73 17.04 0.71
N GLY A 155 -2.35 18.18 0.46
CA GLY A 155 -3.29 18.36 -0.63
C GLY A 155 -2.60 18.79 -1.92
N ARG A 156 -3.28 18.59 -3.04
CA ARG A 156 -2.89 19.17 -4.34
C ARG A 156 -4.09 19.77 -5.05
N LEU A 157 -3.85 20.89 -5.71
CA LEU A 157 -4.83 21.56 -6.56
C LEU A 157 -4.18 21.91 -7.89
N THR A 158 -4.73 21.43 -8.99
CA THR A 158 -4.19 21.71 -10.33
C THR A 158 -5.07 22.73 -11.05
N TYR A 159 -4.44 23.78 -11.55
CA TYR A 159 -5.06 24.81 -12.38
C TYR A 159 -4.09 25.28 -13.46
N ASN A 160 -4.55 25.36 -14.70
CA ASN A 160 -3.73 25.76 -15.86
C ASN A 160 -2.36 25.06 -15.90
N ASN A 161 -2.34 23.73 -15.87
CA ASN A 161 -1.15 22.87 -15.89
C ASN A 161 -0.15 23.11 -14.74
N THR A 162 -0.54 23.89 -13.74
CA THR A 162 0.26 24.11 -12.53
C THR A 162 -0.43 23.44 -11.34
N THR A 163 0.28 22.56 -10.67
CA THR A 163 -0.18 21.91 -9.44
C THR A 163 0.39 22.62 -8.23
N VAL A 164 -0.47 23.18 -7.39
CA VAL A 164 -0.12 23.73 -6.09
C VAL A 164 -0.21 22.63 -5.05
N LEU A 165 0.89 22.40 -4.33
CA LEU A 165 1.00 21.43 -3.23
C LEU A 165 0.84 22.17 -1.91
N ILE A 166 0.04 21.61 -1.00
CA ILE A 166 -0.42 22.30 0.21
C ILE A 166 -0.23 21.40 1.42
N ASP A 167 0.78 21.66 2.21
CA ASP A 167 1.00 20.95 3.47
C ASP A 167 -0.14 21.25 4.46
N GLY A 168 -0.59 20.24 5.20
CA GLY A 168 -1.77 20.33 6.06
C GLY A 168 -3.11 20.32 5.33
N GLY A 169 -3.11 20.30 4.00
CA GLY A 169 -4.33 20.21 3.19
C GLY A 169 -4.88 18.77 3.09
N SER A 170 -6.12 18.62 2.68
CA SER A 170 -6.73 17.30 2.41
C SER A 170 -6.02 16.59 1.25
N ALA A 171 -5.46 15.41 1.50
CA ALA A 171 -4.89 14.58 0.45
C ALA A 171 -5.97 13.93 -0.43
N LEU A 172 -5.55 13.47 -1.62
CA LEU A 172 -6.40 12.72 -2.55
C LEU A 172 -6.13 11.22 -2.51
N THR A 173 -5.46 10.72 -1.48
CA THR A 173 -5.03 9.31 -1.41
C THR A 173 -6.20 8.34 -1.26
N ASP A 174 -6.08 7.18 -1.93
CA ASP A 174 -6.97 6.02 -1.77
C ASP A 174 -6.19 4.87 -1.11
N LEU A 175 -6.24 4.82 0.21
CA LEU A 175 -5.56 3.80 1.00
C LEU A 175 -6.18 2.41 0.84
N GLY A 176 -7.48 2.35 0.56
CA GLY A 176 -8.18 1.09 0.31
C GLY A 176 -7.64 0.39 -0.93
N LYS A 177 -7.54 1.11 -2.04
CA LYS A 177 -6.97 0.60 -3.29
C LYS A 177 -5.49 0.28 -3.18
N LEU A 178 -4.69 1.11 -2.48
CA LEU A 178 -3.27 0.80 -2.26
C LEU A 178 -3.10 -0.52 -1.50
N ARG A 179 -3.88 -0.73 -0.43
CA ARG A 179 -3.87 -1.98 0.34
C ARG A 179 -4.28 -3.18 -0.53
N GLN A 180 -5.31 -3.03 -1.37
CA GLN A 180 -5.71 -4.05 -2.34
C GLN A 180 -4.58 -4.34 -3.33
N GLY A 181 -3.97 -3.31 -3.91
CA GLY A 181 -2.86 -3.44 -4.84
C GLY A 181 -1.65 -4.17 -4.23
N LEU A 182 -1.30 -3.80 -3.00
CA LEU A 182 -0.24 -4.48 -2.24
C LEU A 182 -0.55 -5.97 -2.03
N GLY A 183 -1.78 -6.28 -1.61
CA GLY A 183 -2.20 -7.68 -1.41
C GLY A 183 -2.14 -8.51 -2.69
N ILE A 184 -2.59 -7.97 -3.82
CA ILE A 184 -2.51 -8.63 -5.13
C ILE A 184 -1.05 -8.77 -5.58
N SER A 185 -0.21 -7.77 -5.35
CA SER A 185 1.21 -7.80 -5.66
C SER A 185 1.92 -8.93 -4.90
N VAL A 186 1.69 -9.06 -3.61
CA VAL A 186 2.19 -10.17 -2.78
C VAL A 186 1.67 -11.51 -3.28
N LEU A 187 0.37 -11.62 -3.61
CA LEU A 187 -0.22 -12.84 -4.15
C LEU A 187 0.46 -13.28 -5.45
N PHE A 188 0.63 -12.38 -6.41
CA PHE A 188 1.28 -12.71 -7.69
C PHE A 188 2.77 -13.05 -7.50
N THR A 189 3.46 -12.37 -6.61
CA THR A 189 4.85 -12.71 -6.28
C THR A 189 4.95 -14.09 -5.65
N ARG A 190 3.98 -14.47 -4.83
CA ARG A 190 3.88 -15.79 -4.24
C ARG A 190 3.59 -16.90 -5.27
N LEU A 191 2.66 -16.65 -6.19
CA LEU A 191 2.15 -17.68 -7.11
C LEU A 191 3.02 -17.87 -8.37
N LEU A 192 3.69 -16.82 -8.85
CA LEU A 192 4.41 -16.83 -10.11
C LEU A 192 5.92 -17.00 -9.88
N PRO A 193 6.51 -18.16 -10.23
CA PRO A 193 7.93 -18.43 -9.94
C PRO A 193 8.89 -17.38 -10.49
N PHE A 194 8.72 -16.98 -11.75
CA PHE A 194 9.57 -15.96 -12.38
C PHE A 194 9.46 -14.58 -11.70
N ARG A 195 8.30 -14.23 -11.14
CA ARG A 195 8.10 -12.99 -10.39
C ARG A 195 8.75 -13.09 -9.02
N PHE A 196 8.66 -14.24 -8.38
CA PHE A 196 9.38 -14.48 -7.13
C PHE A 196 10.89 -14.40 -7.30
N GLU A 197 11.46 -14.96 -8.39
CA GLU A 197 12.90 -14.86 -8.64
C GLU A 197 13.34 -13.39 -8.78
N ARG A 198 12.64 -12.58 -9.57
CA ARG A 198 12.94 -11.14 -9.68
C ARG A 198 12.80 -10.40 -8.34
N PHE A 199 11.79 -10.73 -7.54
CA PHE A 199 11.63 -10.19 -6.20
C PHE A 199 12.76 -10.61 -5.28
N ALA A 200 13.13 -11.88 -5.28
CA ALA A 200 14.24 -12.41 -4.48
C ALA A 200 15.58 -11.75 -4.86
N ASP A 201 15.84 -11.55 -6.14
CA ASP A 201 17.05 -10.88 -6.61
C ASP A 201 17.12 -9.41 -6.14
N ARG A 202 15.96 -8.72 -6.03
CA ARG A 202 15.92 -7.34 -5.50
C ARG A 202 16.10 -7.30 -3.98
N VAL A 203 15.51 -8.24 -3.24
CA VAL A 203 15.54 -8.26 -1.76
C VAL A 203 16.86 -8.83 -1.24
N LEU A 204 17.34 -9.90 -1.83
CA LEU A 204 18.53 -10.63 -1.38
C LEU A 204 19.79 -10.24 -2.14
N GLY A 205 19.63 -9.59 -3.31
CA GLY A 205 20.69 -9.36 -4.26
C GLY A 205 20.95 -10.57 -5.17
N PRO A 206 21.60 -10.34 -6.32
CA PRO A 206 21.89 -11.39 -7.30
C PRO A 206 22.77 -12.50 -6.70
N GLY A 207 22.53 -13.74 -7.11
CA GLY A 207 23.28 -14.90 -6.65
C GLY A 207 23.01 -15.33 -5.21
N ALA A 208 21.86 -14.97 -4.64
CA ALA A 208 21.45 -15.47 -3.33
C ALA A 208 21.31 -17.00 -3.35
N SER A 209 21.68 -17.64 -2.23
CA SER A 209 21.62 -19.10 -2.09
C SER A 209 20.18 -19.62 -2.12
N SER A 210 20.03 -20.91 -2.44
CA SER A 210 18.74 -21.61 -2.44
C SER A 210 18.07 -21.55 -1.06
N GLU A 211 18.87 -21.65 0.00
CA GLU A 211 18.41 -21.59 1.40
C GLU A 211 17.83 -20.20 1.74
N ALA A 212 18.54 -19.12 1.35
CA ALA A 212 18.05 -17.75 1.55
C ALA A 212 16.76 -17.48 0.76
N LYS A 213 16.66 -17.97 -0.49
CA LYS A 213 15.44 -17.88 -1.27
C LYS A 213 14.29 -18.69 -0.66
N ALA A 214 14.58 -19.88 -0.12
CA ALA A 214 13.59 -20.70 0.55
C ALA A 214 13.09 -20.05 1.86
N GLU A 215 13.98 -19.39 2.62
CA GLU A 215 13.58 -18.61 3.80
C GLU A 215 12.68 -17.43 3.42
N LEU A 216 13.08 -16.64 2.41
CA LEU A 216 12.28 -15.55 1.87
C LEU A 216 10.89 -16.02 1.39
N ARG A 217 10.82 -17.21 0.77
CA ARG A 217 9.55 -17.81 0.33
C ARG A 217 8.65 -18.13 1.51
N ARG A 218 9.19 -18.71 2.59
CA ARG A 218 8.42 -18.98 3.81
C ARG A 218 7.89 -17.69 4.44
N ASP A 219 8.70 -16.65 4.50
CA ASP A 219 8.27 -15.35 5.02
C ASP A 219 7.15 -14.73 4.16
N LEU A 220 7.25 -14.87 2.84
CA LEU A 220 6.21 -14.42 1.90
C LEU A 220 4.89 -15.19 2.10
N ASP A 221 4.96 -16.52 2.31
CA ASP A 221 3.80 -17.36 2.59
C ASP A 221 3.12 -16.98 3.91
N GLN A 222 3.89 -16.69 4.95
CA GLN A 222 3.36 -16.21 6.24
C GLN A 222 2.70 -14.84 6.10
N THR A 223 3.32 -13.91 5.36
CA THR A 223 2.76 -12.59 5.08
C THR A 223 1.44 -12.71 4.32
N TRP A 224 1.39 -13.57 3.30
CA TRP A 224 0.15 -13.84 2.59
C TRP A 224 -0.94 -14.43 3.49
N ALA A 225 -0.57 -15.33 4.40
CA ALA A 225 -1.54 -15.92 5.35
C ALA A 225 -2.21 -14.82 6.19
N LYS A 226 -1.45 -13.84 6.69
CA LYS A 226 -1.99 -12.66 7.41
C LYS A 226 -2.93 -11.84 6.54
N PHE A 227 -2.50 -11.48 5.33
CA PHE A 227 -3.34 -10.72 4.39
C PHE A 227 -4.63 -11.47 4.06
N ASN A 228 -4.56 -12.81 3.95
CA ASN A 228 -5.74 -13.63 3.67
C ASN A 228 -6.74 -13.68 4.83
N VAL A 229 -6.28 -13.61 6.08
CA VAL A 229 -7.17 -13.46 7.25
C VAL A 229 -7.98 -12.18 7.12
N VAL A 230 -7.30 -11.05 6.93
CA VAL A 230 -7.97 -9.75 6.79
C VAL A 230 -8.91 -9.74 5.59
N ARG A 231 -8.48 -10.27 4.44
CA ARG A 231 -9.33 -10.39 3.25
C ARG A 231 -10.61 -11.20 3.51
N LYS A 232 -10.52 -12.29 4.27
CA LYS A 232 -11.71 -13.09 4.65
C LYS A 232 -12.64 -12.32 5.57
N LEU A 233 -12.09 -11.55 6.51
CA LEU A 233 -12.88 -10.67 7.38
C LEU A 233 -13.56 -9.55 6.58
N ASP A 234 -12.84 -8.89 5.68
CA ASP A 234 -13.42 -7.91 4.76
C ASP A 234 -14.59 -8.50 3.95
N GLN A 235 -14.43 -9.74 3.45
CA GLN A 235 -15.50 -10.44 2.73
C GLN A 235 -16.72 -10.74 3.62
N LYS A 236 -16.51 -11.12 4.88
CA LYS A 236 -17.59 -11.39 5.86
C LYS A 236 -18.45 -10.16 6.10
N VAL A 237 -17.84 -8.97 6.09
CA VAL A 237 -18.54 -7.70 6.36
C VAL A 237 -18.85 -6.87 5.11
N ALA A 238 -18.53 -7.37 3.92
CA ALA A 238 -18.62 -6.61 2.66
C ALA A 238 -19.99 -5.99 2.39
N GLN A 239 -21.09 -6.69 2.71
CA GLN A 239 -22.46 -6.18 2.52
C GLN A 239 -22.81 -4.99 3.42
N ARG A 240 -22.04 -4.78 4.49
CA ARG A 240 -22.22 -3.69 5.46
C ARG A 240 -21.13 -2.63 5.32
N SER A 241 -20.28 -2.75 4.31
CA SER A 241 -19.14 -1.87 4.09
C SER A 241 -19.41 -0.88 2.96
N ILE A 242 -18.99 0.35 3.16
CA ILE A 242 -19.00 1.42 2.16
C ILE A 242 -17.56 1.57 1.65
N GLU A 243 -17.38 1.67 0.34
CA GLU A 243 -16.07 1.92 -0.25
C GLU A 243 -15.56 3.30 0.15
N GLU A 244 -14.32 3.36 0.63
CA GLU A 244 -13.71 4.61 1.09
C GLU A 244 -13.40 5.54 -0.08
N GLY A 245 -12.66 5.07 -1.06
CA GLY A 245 -12.30 5.82 -2.27
C GLY A 245 -11.27 6.93 -2.01
N TYR A 246 -11.14 7.80 -3.02
CA TYR A 246 -10.18 8.90 -2.97
C TYR A 246 -10.58 9.97 -1.95
N ALA A 247 -9.58 10.52 -1.26
CA ALA A 247 -9.70 11.57 -0.26
C ALA A 247 -10.56 11.22 0.96
N ARG A 248 -10.89 9.94 1.18
CA ARG A 248 -11.73 9.51 2.30
C ARG A 248 -11.14 8.28 2.99
N LEU A 249 -11.37 8.20 4.29
CA LEU A 249 -10.97 7.06 5.12
C LEU A 249 -11.91 6.93 6.32
N ASP A 250 -12.27 5.71 6.68
CA ASP A 250 -12.86 5.40 7.98
C ASP A 250 -11.74 5.01 8.96
N ALA A 251 -10.97 6.03 9.38
CA ALA A 251 -9.76 5.83 10.18
C ALA A 251 -10.05 5.16 11.52
N LEU A 252 -11.12 5.58 12.21
CA LEU A 252 -11.48 5.03 13.52
C LEU A 252 -11.87 3.55 13.43
N ASN A 253 -12.64 3.18 12.41
CA ASN A 253 -12.99 1.78 12.14
C ASN A 253 -11.73 0.94 11.87
N ARG A 254 -10.80 1.44 11.04
CA ARG A 254 -9.55 0.72 10.74
C ARG A 254 -8.69 0.51 11.98
N ILE A 255 -8.55 1.54 12.82
CA ILE A 255 -7.85 1.43 14.10
C ILE A 255 -8.57 0.44 15.03
N GLY A 256 -9.88 0.57 15.17
CA GLY A 256 -10.69 -0.34 15.97
C GLY A 256 -10.57 -1.80 15.53
N ASN A 257 -10.68 -2.06 14.23
CA ASN A 257 -10.49 -3.41 13.67
C ASN A 257 -9.08 -3.95 13.92
N THR A 258 -8.05 -3.11 13.84
CA THR A 258 -6.67 -3.54 14.14
C THR A 258 -6.54 -3.90 15.60
N VAL A 259 -6.90 -2.99 16.51
CA VAL A 259 -6.67 -3.16 17.96
C VAL A 259 -7.60 -4.22 18.55
N PHE A 260 -8.92 -4.13 18.27
CA PHE A 260 -9.90 -4.96 18.98
C PHE A 260 -10.22 -6.29 18.29
N ALA A 261 -9.90 -6.44 17.01
CA ALA A 261 -10.14 -7.69 16.31
C ALA A 261 -8.85 -8.42 15.96
N LEU A 262 -7.90 -7.77 15.28
CA LEU A 262 -6.71 -8.45 14.78
C LEU A 262 -5.66 -8.69 15.88
N ASP A 263 -5.29 -7.67 16.65
CA ASP A 263 -4.25 -7.79 17.68
C ASP A 263 -4.71 -8.67 18.84
N LEU A 264 -5.97 -8.55 19.24
CA LEU A 264 -6.57 -9.38 20.27
C LEU A 264 -7.01 -10.76 19.76
N LYS A 265 -6.92 -11.02 18.43
CA LYS A 265 -7.43 -12.24 17.77
C LYS A 265 -8.92 -12.52 18.08
N GLN A 266 -9.71 -11.46 18.29
CA GLN A 266 -11.15 -11.50 18.53
C GLN A 266 -11.88 -11.10 17.23
N PHE A 267 -11.90 -12.00 16.27
CA PHE A 267 -12.34 -11.71 14.90
C PHE A 267 -13.83 -11.35 14.78
N ASP A 268 -14.65 -11.66 15.78
CA ASP A 268 -16.05 -11.25 15.82
C ASP A 268 -16.22 -9.74 16.09
N ASN A 269 -15.19 -9.08 16.61
CA ASN A 269 -15.15 -7.63 16.74
C ASN A 269 -14.86 -6.91 15.42
N TYR A 270 -14.56 -7.65 14.34
CA TYR A 270 -14.27 -7.03 13.04
C TYR A 270 -15.54 -6.52 12.39
N VAL A 271 -15.61 -5.23 12.11
CA VAL A 271 -16.78 -4.56 11.53
C VAL A 271 -16.46 -3.94 10.18
N GLY A 272 -17.50 -3.76 9.36
CA GLY A 272 -17.38 -3.14 8.06
C GLY A 272 -17.13 -1.63 8.14
N THR A 273 -16.50 -1.08 7.14
CA THR A 273 -16.34 0.36 6.94
C THR A 273 -17.72 1.02 6.79
N SER A 274 -18.08 1.94 7.66
CA SER A 274 -19.44 2.52 7.67
C SER A 274 -19.48 4.05 7.52
N ALA A 275 -18.40 4.73 7.86
CA ALA A 275 -18.34 6.19 7.91
C ALA A 275 -17.04 6.77 7.31
N PRO A 276 -16.75 6.51 6.03
CA PRO A 276 -15.59 7.12 5.39
C PRO A 276 -15.80 8.63 5.26
N VAL A 277 -14.90 9.41 5.86
CA VAL A 277 -14.91 10.86 5.85
C VAL A 277 -13.71 11.43 5.11
N HIS A 278 -13.83 12.65 4.62
CA HIS A 278 -12.71 13.36 4.02
C HIS A 278 -11.62 13.62 5.06
N PHE A 279 -10.37 13.59 4.60
CA PHE A 279 -9.26 13.99 5.45
C PHE A 279 -9.42 15.45 5.88
N PRO A 280 -9.43 15.76 7.19
CA PRO A 280 -9.55 17.13 7.65
C PRO A 280 -8.29 17.94 7.31
N ARG A 281 -8.44 19.25 7.23
CA ARG A 281 -7.29 20.14 7.15
C ARG A 281 -6.67 20.30 8.54
N ILE A 282 -5.33 20.38 8.60
CA ILE A 282 -4.60 20.47 9.87
C ILE A 282 -3.72 21.74 9.95
N TRP A 283 -4.07 22.79 9.21
CA TRP A 283 -3.26 24.02 9.14
C TRP A 283 -3.07 24.72 10.48
N ASN A 284 -3.99 24.52 11.41
CA ASN A 284 -3.94 25.07 12.75
C ASN A 284 -3.30 24.12 13.78
N ALA A 285 -2.86 22.93 13.38
CA ALA A 285 -2.22 21.98 14.28
C ALA A 285 -1.02 22.59 15.06
N PRO A 286 -0.18 23.47 14.47
CA PRO A 286 0.91 24.12 15.20
C PRO A 286 0.49 25.07 16.34
N TRP A 287 -0.80 25.36 16.44
CA TRP A 287 -1.32 26.22 17.53
C TRP A 287 -1.67 25.43 18.79
N PHE A 288 -1.58 24.08 18.72
CA PHE A 288 -1.91 23.19 19.80
C PHE A 288 -0.68 22.46 20.30
N ASP A 289 -0.56 22.30 21.61
CA ASP A 289 0.48 21.45 22.23
C ASP A 289 0.19 19.95 22.04
N TRP A 290 -1.07 19.63 21.84
CA TRP A 290 -1.58 18.26 21.62
C TRP A 290 -2.51 18.22 20.44
N VAL A 291 -2.38 17.18 19.61
CA VAL A 291 -3.31 16.91 18.51
C VAL A 291 -4.09 15.63 18.77
N GLN A 292 -5.17 15.45 18.03
CA GLN A 292 -6.29 14.57 18.31
C GLN A 292 -7.03 14.95 19.59
N TYR A 293 -8.36 14.70 19.62
CA TYR A 293 -9.20 15.16 20.72
C TYR A 293 -8.87 14.50 22.07
N ASN A 294 -8.21 13.35 22.06
CA ASN A 294 -7.76 12.63 23.25
C ASN A 294 -6.31 12.92 23.66
N GLY A 295 -5.64 13.83 22.96
CA GLY A 295 -4.26 14.21 23.26
C GLY A 295 -3.25 13.08 23.08
N SER A 296 -3.46 12.17 22.12
CA SER A 296 -2.59 11.01 21.93
C SER A 296 -1.34 11.29 21.08
N ILE A 297 -1.27 12.44 20.44
CA ILE A 297 -0.13 12.91 19.64
C ILE A 297 0.21 14.34 20.04
#